data_2a4907cb5f42e081a05c752cc362b520
#
_entry.id   2a4907cb5f42e081a05c752cc362b520
#
_cell.length_a   1.000
_cell.length_b   1.000
_cell.length_c   1.000
_cell.angle_alpha   90.00
_cell.angle_beta   90.00
_cell.angle_gamma   90.00
#
_symmetry.space_group_name_H-M   'P 1'
#
loop_
_entity.id
_entity.type
_entity.pdbx_description
1 polymer ?
#
loop_
_entity_poly.entity_id
_entity_poly.type
_entity_poly.pdbx_seq_one_letter_code
_entity_poly.pdbx_strand_id
1 'polypeptide(L)'
;MVHGTIMGQVTEATYLGDIISHDGKNTKNVNSRVAKGLGIITDIMNMLGKLSFGQHYFKMGLLLRESMFLNGILTNVECWYVLTDSEIGQLEQLDLSLLRQILNTPFSVPSEGVYLELGCLDIRTIIKARRINYLHYLVNQDPNSMLYKFFCTQWKYSCKNDWTLQVKQDLSDFEISADFNELKKKSIDSFKQLVRRKTKEYAFYTFLEKQASHSKLDNICYTELKLQDYLDNMSANEAQTVFSYRTRMANFKENYRGPGGPQPCPLCNLHFDTQSLSFQCPLVKNNVKLEGK
;
A
#
# COMPACT_ATOMS: atom_id res chain seq x y z
N MET A 1 45.42 2.86 1.52
CA MET A 1 46.17 2.09 0.48
C MET A 1 45.90 0.60 0.73
N VAL A 2 45.51 -0.15 -0.26
CA VAL A 2 45.45 -1.61 -0.20
C VAL A 2 46.45 -2.11 -1.23
N HIS A 3 47.42 -2.93 -0.82
CA HIS A 3 48.49 -3.45 -1.67
C HIS A 3 49.23 -2.38 -2.51
N GLY A 4 49.47 -1.19 -1.94
CA GLY A 4 50.18 -0.10 -2.60
C GLY A 4 49.38 0.73 -3.59
N THR A 5 48.08 0.39 -3.84
CA THR A 5 47.22 1.14 -4.74
C THR A 5 46.47 2.23 -3.97
N ILE A 6 46.47 3.47 -4.48
CA ILE A 6 45.66 4.56 -3.95
C ILE A 6 44.21 4.29 -4.32
N MET A 7 43.39 4.06 -3.32
CA MET A 7 41.91 3.91 -3.55
C MET A 7 41.29 5.30 -3.70
N GLY A 8 40.54 5.49 -4.76
CA GLY A 8 39.76 6.72 -4.95
C GLY A 8 38.64 6.78 -3.90
N GLN A 9 38.49 7.95 -3.28
CA GLN A 9 37.35 8.22 -2.42
C GLN A 9 36.14 8.57 -3.30
N VAL A 10 35.03 7.88 -3.08
CA VAL A 10 33.75 8.16 -3.77
C VAL A 10 32.74 8.68 -2.77
N THR A 11 31.85 9.56 -3.20
CA THR A 11 30.79 10.11 -2.36
C THR A 11 29.58 9.19 -2.30
N GLU A 12 29.46 8.28 -3.26
CA GLU A 12 28.40 7.28 -3.33
C GLU A 12 28.87 6.04 -4.09
N ALA A 13 28.29 4.89 -3.74
CA ALA A 13 28.54 3.63 -4.41
C ALA A 13 27.24 2.84 -4.54
N THR A 14 27.11 2.10 -5.64
CA THR A 14 25.98 1.16 -5.80
C THR A 14 26.43 -0.22 -5.35
N TYR A 15 25.70 -0.81 -4.41
CA TYR A 15 25.94 -2.16 -3.90
C TYR A 15 24.65 -2.97 -3.88
N LEU A 16 24.63 -4.08 -4.59
CA LEU A 16 23.45 -4.97 -4.72
C LEU A 16 22.14 -4.22 -5.08
N GLY A 17 22.26 -3.15 -5.87
CA GLY A 17 21.14 -2.34 -6.33
C GLY A 17 20.71 -1.23 -5.38
N ASP A 18 21.36 -1.06 -4.23
CA ASP A 18 21.17 0.07 -3.34
C ASP A 18 22.28 1.11 -3.54
N ILE A 19 21.91 2.38 -3.41
CA ILE A 19 22.86 3.50 -3.42
C ILE A 19 23.25 3.81 -1.99
N ILE A 20 24.51 3.55 -1.66
CA ILE A 20 25.11 3.89 -0.37
C ILE A 20 25.77 5.26 -0.51
N SER A 21 25.29 6.24 0.24
CA SER A 21 25.83 7.60 0.26
C SER A 21 26.76 7.80 1.45
N HIS A 22 27.78 8.63 1.30
CA HIS A 22 28.75 8.97 2.36
C HIS A 22 28.10 9.67 3.56
N ASP A 23 26.95 10.32 3.38
CA ASP A 23 26.18 10.97 4.45
C ASP A 23 25.21 10.03 5.20
N GLY A 24 25.18 8.75 4.81
CA GLY A 24 24.34 7.71 5.40
C GLY A 24 22.83 7.87 5.15
N LYS A 25 22.40 8.80 4.28
CA LYS A 25 20.99 9.04 4.00
C LYS A 25 20.47 8.14 2.89
N ASN A 26 19.16 7.82 2.96
CA ASN A 26 18.49 7.01 1.96
C ASN A 26 17.95 7.82 0.76
N THR A 27 17.99 9.14 0.80
CA THR A 27 17.32 10.02 -0.17
C THR A 27 17.65 9.69 -1.63
N LYS A 28 18.93 9.46 -1.94
CA LYS A 28 19.36 9.08 -3.30
C LYS A 28 18.84 7.70 -3.70
N ASN A 29 18.86 6.76 -2.76
CA ASN A 29 18.36 5.42 -2.97
C ASN A 29 16.83 5.45 -3.22
N VAL A 30 16.07 6.18 -2.41
CA VAL A 30 14.62 6.36 -2.57
C VAL A 30 14.30 7.01 -3.92
N ASN A 31 14.99 8.08 -4.30
CA ASN A 31 14.80 8.72 -5.60
C ASN A 31 15.05 7.77 -6.78
N SER A 32 16.09 6.95 -6.70
CA SER A 32 16.37 5.90 -7.70
C SER A 32 15.24 4.85 -7.75
N ARG A 33 14.72 4.44 -6.60
CA ARG A 33 13.59 3.50 -6.52
C ARG A 33 12.30 4.09 -7.07
N VAL A 34 12.03 5.38 -6.83
CA VAL A 34 10.88 6.08 -7.40
C VAL A 34 10.98 6.15 -8.92
N ALA A 35 12.15 6.53 -9.46
CA ALA A 35 12.37 6.57 -10.91
C ALA A 35 12.17 5.18 -11.56
N LYS A 36 12.73 4.13 -10.96
CA LYS A 36 12.52 2.74 -11.40
C LYS A 36 11.05 2.33 -11.34
N GLY A 37 10.35 2.69 -10.26
CA GLY A 37 8.96 2.35 -10.03
C GLY A 37 8.02 2.94 -11.09
N LEU A 38 8.28 4.15 -11.59
CA LEU A 38 7.51 4.75 -12.69
C LEU A 38 7.58 3.89 -13.96
N GLY A 39 8.75 3.37 -14.31
CA GLY A 39 8.90 2.42 -15.43
C GLY A 39 8.10 1.14 -15.20
N ILE A 40 8.20 0.56 -14.00
CA ILE A 40 7.46 -0.67 -13.65
C ILE A 40 5.94 -0.45 -13.73
N ILE A 41 5.43 0.70 -13.27
CA ILE A 41 4.00 1.04 -13.39
C ILE A 41 3.58 1.01 -14.86
N THR A 42 4.35 1.65 -15.74
CA THR A 42 4.07 1.64 -17.18
C THR A 42 4.01 0.22 -17.74
N ASP A 43 4.96 -0.64 -17.38
CA ASP A 43 4.99 -2.02 -17.82
C ASP A 43 3.76 -2.82 -17.32
N ILE A 44 3.40 -2.66 -16.04
CA ILE A 44 2.21 -3.30 -15.46
C ILE A 44 0.95 -2.86 -16.18
N MET A 45 0.76 -1.56 -16.40
CA MET A 45 -0.43 -1.06 -17.07
C MET A 45 -0.51 -1.52 -18.54
N ASN A 46 0.63 -1.61 -19.24
CA ASN A 46 0.70 -2.18 -20.58
C ASN A 46 0.32 -3.69 -20.58
N MET A 47 0.76 -4.47 -19.58
CA MET A 47 0.36 -5.86 -19.43
C MET A 47 -1.13 -6.00 -19.16
N LEU A 48 -1.68 -5.22 -18.22
CA LEU A 48 -3.11 -5.23 -17.89
C LEU A 48 -3.98 -4.80 -19.08
N GLY A 49 -3.54 -3.82 -19.86
CA GLY A 49 -4.24 -3.37 -21.08
C GLY A 49 -4.36 -4.47 -22.15
N LYS A 50 -3.41 -5.43 -22.21
CA LYS A 50 -3.46 -6.57 -23.12
C LYS A 50 -4.40 -7.69 -22.68
N LEU A 51 -4.70 -7.75 -21.37
CA LEU A 51 -5.53 -8.83 -20.81
C LEU A 51 -7.02 -8.63 -21.03
N SER A 52 -7.44 -7.62 -21.80
CA SER A 52 -8.84 -7.18 -21.88
C SER A 52 -9.54 -7.19 -20.50
N PHE A 53 -10.38 -6.23 -20.20
CA PHE A 53 -11.01 -5.99 -18.87
C PHE A 53 -11.94 -7.14 -18.38
N GLY A 54 -11.45 -8.41 -18.47
CA GLY A 54 -12.17 -9.61 -18.08
C GLY A 54 -12.19 -9.84 -16.56
N GLN A 55 -12.81 -10.95 -16.18
CA GLN A 55 -12.74 -11.45 -14.80
C GLN A 55 -11.29 -11.58 -14.32
N HIS A 56 -11.05 -11.27 -13.04
CA HIS A 56 -9.72 -11.30 -12.39
C HIS A 56 -8.75 -10.17 -12.76
N TYR A 57 -9.19 -9.12 -13.48
CA TYR A 57 -8.35 -7.97 -13.79
C TYR A 57 -7.66 -7.38 -12.53
N PHE A 58 -8.44 -7.13 -11.47
CA PHE A 58 -7.92 -6.58 -10.22
C PHE A 58 -6.98 -7.54 -9.48
N LYS A 59 -7.31 -8.84 -9.45
CA LYS A 59 -6.40 -9.87 -8.90
C LYS A 59 -5.06 -9.89 -9.63
N MET A 60 -5.10 -9.82 -10.95
CA MET A 60 -3.87 -9.78 -11.75
C MET A 60 -3.09 -8.49 -11.48
N GLY A 61 -3.77 -7.35 -11.40
CA GLY A 61 -3.14 -6.07 -11.04
C GLY A 61 -2.43 -6.13 -9.68
N LEU A 62 -3.08 -6.70 -8.66
CA LEU A 62 -2.48 -6.89 -7.34
C LEU A 62 -1.32 -7.89 -7.35
N LEU A 63 -1.43 -8.98 -8.12
CA LEU A 63 -0.33 -9.94 -8.29
C LEU A 63 0.90 -9.28 -8.94
N LEU A 64 0.70 -8.47 -9.99
CA LEU A 64 1.78 -7.73 -10.63
C LEU A 64 2.37 -6.65 -9.72
N ARG A 65 1.51 -5.98 -8.91
CA ARG A 65 2.00 -5.08 -7.86
C ARG A 65 2.93 -5.81 -6.89
N GLU A 66 2.53 -6.96 -6.36
CA GLU A 66 3.35 -7.73 -5.42
C GLU A 66 4.64 -8.28 -6.05
N SER A 67 4.54 -8.88 -7.24
CA SER A 67 5.66 -9.59 -7.86
C SER A 67 6.66 -8.67 -8.56
N MET A 68 6.22 -7.60 -9.19
CA MET A 68 7.09 -6.71 -9.96
C MET A 68 7.34 -5.38 -9.23
N PHE A 69 6.27 -4.69 -8.84
CA PHE A 69 6.39 -3.33 -8.32
C PHE A 69 7.01 -3.31 -6.93
N LEU A 70 6.40 -3.97 -5.94
CA LEU A 70 6.91 -3.98 -4.55
C LEU A 70 8.32 -4.60 -4.46
N ASN A 71 8.59 -5.66 -5.21
CA ASN A 71 9.94 -6.23 -5.26
C ASN A 71 10.94 -5.29 -5.96
N GLY A 72 10.49 -4.52 -6.95
CA GLY A 72 11.34 -3.56 -7.65
C GLY A 72 11.74 -2.36 -6.81
N ILE A 73 10.80 -1.79 -6.02
CA ILE A 73 11.04 -0.56 -5.25
C ILE A 73 11.46 -0.80 -3.80
N LEU A 74 11.10 -1.94 -3.20
CA LEU A 74 11.38 -2.26 -1.79
C LEU A 74 12.47 -3.34 -1.63
N THR A 75 13.30 -3.59 -2.62
CA THR A 75 14.45 -4.51 -2.47
C THR A 75 15.35 -4.01 -1.34
N ASN A 76 15.69 -4.89 -0.39
CA ASN A 76 16.55 -4.64 0.78
C ASN A 76 16.01 -3.54 1.74
N VAL A 77 14.76 -3.12 1.63
CA VAL A 77 14.20 -2.05 2.47
C VAL A 77 14.27 -2.37 3.97
N GLU A 78 14.31 -3.65 4.31
CA GLU A 78 14.48 -4.14 5.68
C GLU A 78 15.82 -3.76 6.31
N CYS A 79 16.84 -3.53 5.48
CA CYS A 79 18.19 -3.17 5.91
C CYS A 79 18.47 -1.66 5.81
N TRP A 80 17.57 -0.88 5.20
CA TRP A 80 17.81 0.55 5.01
C TRP A 80 17.85 1.26 6.37
N TYR A 81 18.69 2.29 6.43
CA TYR A 81 18.69 3.20 7.56
C TYR A 81 17.29 3.83 7.75
N VAL A 82 17.08 4.49 8.86
CA VAL A 82 15.79 5.13 9.20
C VAL A 82 15.29 6.00 8.05
N LEU A 83 14.15 5.61 7.47
CA LEU A 83 13.47 6.40 6.47
C LEU A 83 12.72 7.55 7.13
N THR A 84 12.81 8.73 6.56
CA THR A 84 12.01 9.89 6.94
C THR A 84 10.56 9.72 6.44
N ASP A 85 9.62 10.44 7.08
CA ASP A 85 8.21 10.43 6.61
C ASP A 85 8.08 10.95 5.17
N SER A 86 8.93 11.88 4.74
CA SER A 86 8.98 12.35 3.36
C SER A 86 9.41 11.26 2.39
N GLU A 87 10.42 10.46 2.72
CA GLU A 87 10.90 9.36 1.90
C GLU A 87 9.87 8.23 1.79
N ILE A 88 9.24 7.87 2.92
CA ILE A 88 8.14 6.90 2.91
C ILE A 88 6.97 7.45 2.08
N GLY A 89 6.61 8.72 2.26
CA GLY A 89 5.53 9.37 1.52
C GLY A 89 5.73 9.36 0.00
N GLN A 90 6.96 9.49 -0.49
CA GLN A 90 7.26 9.37 -1.93
C GLN A 90 6.96 7.95 -2.44
N LEU A 91 7.35 6.92 -1.71
CA LEU A 91 7.06 5.52 -2.06
C LEU A 91 5.56 5.21 -1.96
N GLU A 92 4.87 5.75 -0.96
CA GLU A 92 3.41 5.63 -0.79
C GLU A 92 2.65 6.28 -1.94
N GLN A 93 3.03 7.49 -2.36
CA GLN A 93 2.41 8.17 -3.50
C GLN A 93 2.60 7.41 -4.81
N LEU A 94 3.77 6.82 -5.00
CA LEU A 94 4.05 6.00 -6.16
C LEU A 94 3.17 4.74 -6.20
N ASP A 95 3.02 4.04 -5.08
CA ASP A 95 2.15 2.87 -4.94
C ASP A 95 0.67 3.23 -5.16
N LEU A 96 0.20 4.31 -4.53
CA LEU A 96 -1.15 4.82 -4.73
C LEU A 96 -1.42 5.21 -6.18
N SER A 97 -0.41 5.72 -6.90
CA SER A 97 -0.54 6.01 -8.32
C SER A 97 -0.82 4.74 -9.13
N LEU A 98 -0.12 3.64 -8.86
CA LEU A 98 -0.39 2.34 -9.48
C LEU A 98 -1.79 1.83 -9.13
N LEU A 99 -2.14 1.81 -7.84
CA LEU A 99 -3.43 1.29 -7.38
C LEU A 99 -4.61 2.09 -7.94
N ARG A 100 -4.48 3.42 -8.04
CA ARG A 100 -5.49 4.28 -8.65
C ARG A 100 -5.62 4.06 -10.16
N GLN A 101 -4.53 3.79 -10.86
CA GLN A 101 -4.58 3.41 -12.28
C GLN A 101 -5.28 2.06 -12.47
N ILE A 102 -5.02 1.06 -11.63
CA ILE A 102 -5.73 -0.23 -11.65
C ILE A 102 -7.23 -0.02 -11.42
N LEU A 103 -7.62 0.81 -10.45
CA LEU A 103 -9.02 1.13 -10.15
C LEU A 103 -9.65 2.12 -11.15
N ASN A 104 -8.84 2.76 -12.02
CA ASN A 104 -9.24 3.86 -12.87
C ASN A 104 -9.97 4.97 -12.09
N THR A 105 -9.38 5.40 -10.99
CA THR A 105 -10.00 6.35 -10.06
C THR A 105 -9.16 7.62 -9.90
N PRO A 106 -9.82 8.80 -9.72
CA PRO A 106 -9.12 10.06 -9.55
C PRO A 106 -8.41 10.16 -8.20
N PHE A 107 -7.44 11.08 -8.11
CA PHE A 107 -6.69 11.37 -6.89
C PHE A 107 -7.54 11.86 -5.71
N SER A 108 -8.76 12.36 -5.98
CA SER A 108 -9.69 12.85 -4.96
C SER A 108 -10.34 11.76 -4.11
N VAL A 109 -10.19 10.49 -4.48
CA VAL A 109 -10.58 9.35 -3.63
C VAL A 109 -9.58 9.22 -2.48
N PRO A 110 -10.05 9.14 -1.21
CA PRO A 110 -9.16 8.89 -0.07
C PRO A 110 -8.33 7.60 -0.25
N SER A 111 -7.07 7.64 0.18
CA SER A 111 -6.15 6.50 0.07
C SER A 111 -6.65 5.26 0.80
N GLU A 112 -7.28 5.46 1.94
CA GLU A 112 -7.88 4.40 2.77
C GLU A 112 -8.95 3.62 2.00
N GLY A 113 -9.79 4.33 1.22
CA GLY A 113 -10.78 3.70 0.35
C GLY A 113 -10.14 2.82 -0.73
N VAL A 114 -9.02 3.27 -1.31
CA VAL A 114 -8.28 2.47 -2.29
C VAL A 114 -7.71 1.19 -1.66
N TYR A 115 -7.07 1.30 -0.48
CA TYR A 115 -6.50 0.14 0.21
C TYR A 115 -7.57 -0.83 0.72
N LEU A 116 -8.67 -0.33 1.30
CA LEU A 116 -9.76 -1.15 1.82
C LEU A 116 -10.52 -1.89 0.71
N GLU A 117 -10.76 -1.23 -0.43
CA GLU A 117 -11.44 -1.87 -1.56
C GLU A 117 -10.59 -2.94 -2.24
N LEU A 118 -9.30 -2.68 -2.42
CA LEU A 118 -8.37 -3.65 -3.01
C LEU A 118 -7.87 -4.70 -2.01
N GLY A 119 -8.10 -4.51 -0.71
CA GLY A 119 -7.65 -5.42 0.34
C GLY A 119 -6.14 -5.53 0.46
N CYS A 120 -5.41 -4.47 0.17
CA CYS A 120 -3.95 -4.47 0.16
C CYS A 120 -3.35 -3.58 1.25
N LEU A 121 -2.10 -3.86 1.60
CA LEU A 121 -1.33 -3.09 2.57
C LEU A 121 -0.72 -1.84 1.93
N ASP A 122 -0.56 -0.78 2.71
CA ASP A 122 0.24 0.38 2.34
C ASP A 122 1.75 0.09 2.45
N ILE A 123 2.56 0.94 1.83
CA ILE A 123 4.03 0.81 1.81
C ILE A 123 4.62 0.86 3.21
N ARG A 124 4.14 1.76 4.08
CA ARG A 124 4.63 1.92 5.46
C ARG A 124 4.46 0.62 6.24
N THR A 125 3.30 0.02 6.17
CA THR A 125 2.99 -1.26 6.83
C THR A 125 3.81 -2.41 6.27
N ILE A 126 4.03 -2.45 4.94
CA ILE A 126 4.89 -3.46 4.30
C ILE A 126 6.34 -3.33 4.79
N ILE A 127 6.88 -2.11 4.88
CA ILE A 127 8.25 -1.86 5.37
C ILE A 127 8.39 -2.35 6.82
N LYS A 128 7.44 -2.03 7.70
CA LYS A 128 7.42 -2.52 9.09
C LYS A 128 7.46 -4.06 9.15
N ALA A 129 6.60 -4.72 8.36
CA ALA A 129 6.55 -6.18 8.32
C ALA A 129 7.86 -6.80 7.82
N ARG A 130 8.52 -6.21 6.81
CA ARG A 130 9.82 -6.68 6.31
C ARG A 130 10.91 -6.52 7.36
N ARG A 131 10.98 -5.39 8.07
CA ARG A 131 11.94 -5.19 9.18
C ARG A 131 11.75 -6.20 10.31
N ILE A 132 10.51 -6.49 10.70
CA ILE A 132 10.21 -7.50 11.73
C ILE A 132 10.65 -8.91 11.26
N ASN A 133 10.40 -9.27 10.01
CA ASN A 133 10.87 -10.55 9.47
C ASN A 133 12.40 -10.62 9.44
N TYR A 134 13.07 -9.51 9.12
CA TYR A 134 14.54 -9.44 9.16
C TYR A 134 15.08 -9.50 10.60
N LEU A 135 14.39 -8.91 11.58
CA LEU A 135 14.72 -9.10 13.00
C LEU A 135 14.73 -10.58 13.37
N HIS A 136 13.70 -11.33 12.97
CA HIS A 136 13.65 -12.77 13.26
C HIS A 136 14.83 -13.52 12.63
N TYR A 137 15.25 -13.15 11.43
CA TYR A 137 16.47 -13.68 10.82
C TYR A 137 17.71 -13.35 11.66
N LEU A 138 17.88 -12.10 12.10
CA LEU A 138 19.04 -11.67 12.92
C LEU A 138 19.10 -12.39 14.28
N VAL A 139 17.97 -12.54 14.95
CA VAL A 139 17.88 -13.22 16.26
C VAL A 139 18.26 -14.69 16.16
N ASN A 140 18.04 -15.34 15.02
CA ASN A 140 18.35 -16.75 14.78
C ASN A 140 19.74 -16.99 14.16
N GLN A 141 20.60 -15.95 14.03
CA GLN A 141 21.97 -16.13 13.59
C GLN A 141 22.84 -16.85 14.62
N ASP A 142 23.96 -17.43 14.17
CA ASP A 142 24.97 -18.02 15.06
C ASP A 142 25.44 -16.95 16.07
N PRO A 143 25.37 -17.20 17.39
CA PRO A 143 25.81 -16.27 18.41
C PRO A 143 27.29 -15.86 18.27
N ASN A 144 28.11 -16.67 17.62
CA ASN A 144 29.52 -16.38 17.38
C ASN A 144 29.76 -15.50 16.14
N SER A 145 28.75 -15.36 15.27
CA SER A 145 28.86 -14.56 14.05
C SER A 145 29.05 -13.07 14.38
N MET A 146 29.82 -12.38 13.55
CA MET A 146 30.01 -10.94 13.65
C MET A 146 28.66 -10.20 13.56
N LEU A 147 27.81 -10.63 12.64
CA LEU A 147 26.48 -10.04 12.43
C LEU A 147 25.62 -10.09 13.69
N TYR A 148 25.56 -11.24 14.37
CA TYR A 148 24.79 -11.40 15.62
C TYR A 148 25.34 -10.51 16.73
N LYS A 149 26.67 -10.45 16.88
CA LYS A 149 27.33 -9.63 17.91
C LYS A 149 27.07 -8.13 17.70
N PHE A 150 27.19 -7.65 16.47
CA PHE A 150 26.84 -6.26 16.13
C PHE A 150 25.36 -5.97 16.40
N PHE A 151 24.47 -6.84 15.94
CA PHE A 151 23.05 -6.68 16.17
C PHE A 151 22.70 -6.64 17.67
N CYS A 152 23.22 -7.56 18.48
CA CYS A 152 22.97 -7.56 19.93
C CYS A 152 23.50 -6.29 20.61
N THR A 153 24.67 -5.79 20.19
CA THR A 153 25.22 -4.54 20.71
C THR A 153 24.33 -3.36 20.36
N GLN A 154 23.91 -3.24 19.11
CA GLN A 154 23.01 -2.20 18.65
C GLN A 154 21.63 -2.28 19.35
N TRP A 155 21.09 -3.49 19.53
CA TRP A 155 19.83 -3.70 20.24
C TRP A 155 19.86 -3.24 21.69
N LYS A 156 21.01 -3.51 22.39
CA LYS A 156 21.22 -3.11 23.77
C LYS A 156 21.40 -1.61 23.94
N TYR A 157 22.12 -0.98 23.02
CA TYR A 157 22.51 0.43 23.09
C TYR A 157 21.83 1.28 22.00
N SER A 158 20.53 0.98 21.72
CA SER A 158 19.74 1.72 20.73
C SER A 158 19.81 3.23 20.95
N CYS A 159 20.19 3.97 19.91
CA CYS A 159 20.23 5.43 19.91
C CYS A 159 19.00 6.02 19.24
N LYS A 160 18.76 7.32 19.45
CA LYS A 160 17.73 8.07 18.72
C LYS A 160 17.98 7.95 17.21
N ASN A 161 16.94 7.67 16.44
CA ASN A 161 16.98 7.44 14.99
C ASN A 161 17.79 6.20 14.57
N ASP A 162 17.80 5.15 15.39
CA ASP A 162 18.42 3.88 15.07
C ASP A 162 17.42 2.89 14.49
N TRP A 163 17.88 2.00 13.60
CA TRP A 163 17.11 0.90 13.03
C TRP A 163 16.45 0.03 14.10
N THR A 164 17.20 -0.31 15.18
CA THR A 164 16.68 -1.14 16.27
C THR A 164 15.55 -0.47 17.03
N LEU A 165 15.59 0.86 17.21
CA LEU A 165 14.51 1.61 17.85
C LEU A 165 13.24 1.58 16.99
N GLN A 166 13.38 1.73 15.67
CA GLN A 166 12.24 1.60 14.76
C GLN A 166 11.62 0.20 14.79
N VAL A 167 12.44 -0.84 14.79
CA VAL A 167 11.94 -2.22 14.87
C VAL A 167 11.23 -2.48 16.20
N LYS A 168 11.72 -1.94 17.32
CA LYS A 168 11.01 -2.01 18.60
C LYS A 168 9.63 -1.34 18.54
N GLN A 169 9.54 -0.20 17.87
CA GLN A 169 8.26 0.47 17.64
C GLN A 169 7.34 -0.36 16.73
N ASP A 170 7.88 -0.90 15.63
CA ASP A 170 7.11 -1.76 14.72
C ASP A 170 6.56 -3.01 15.42
N LEU A 171 7.33 -3.63 16.32
CA LEU A 171 6.87 -4.75 17.16
C LEU A 171 5.73 -4.34 18.08
N SER A 172 5.84 -3.16 18.71
CA SER A 172 4.79 -2.59 19.55
C SER A 172 3.52 -2.34 18.76
N ASP A 173 3.63 -1.72 17.58
CA ASP A 173 2.50 -1.41 16.70
C ASP A 173 1.74 -2.67 16.26
N PHE A 174 2.47 -3.79 16.06
CA PHE A 174 1.90 -5.08 15.66
C PHE A 174 1.59 -5.99 16.85
N GLU A 175 1.76 -5.51 18.08
CA GLU A 175 1.58 -6.29 19.31
C GLU A 175 2.35 -7.63 19.27
N ILE A 176 3.60 -7.60 18.83
CA ILE A 176 4.51 -8.74 18.79
C ILE A 176 5.55 -8.56 19.89
N SER A 177 5.78 -9.62 20.68
CA SER A 177 6.78 -9.58 21.75
C SER A 177 8.19 -9.33 21.20
N ALA A 178 8.94 -8.47 21.90
CA ALA A 178 10.35 -8.20 21.61
C ALA A 178 11.32 -9.16 22.31
N ASP A 179 10.82 -10.16 23.06
CA ASP A 179 11.66 -11.15 23.72
C ASP A 179 12.26 -12.14 22.72
N PHE A 180 13.59 -12.14 22.64
CA PHE A 180 14.34 -13.01 21.75
C PHE A 180 14.08 -14.51 22.01
N ASN A 181 13.83 -14.91 23.25
CA ASN A 181 13.52 -16.29 23.57
C ASN A 181 12.17 -16.71 22.98
N GLU A 182 11.19 -15.82 22.98
CA GLU A 182 9.89 -16.07 22.35
C GLU A 182 10.01 -16.08 20.82
N LEU A 183 10.80 -15.18 20.26
CA LEU A 183 11.04 -15.12 18.81
C LEU A 183 11.74 -16.37 18.30
N LYS A 184 12.77 -16.86 19.02
CA LYS A 184 13.53 -18.07 18.67
C LYS A 184 12.70 -19.36 18.72
N LYS A 185 11.68 -19.43 19.58
CA LYS A 185 10.80 -20.60 19.67
C LYS A 185 9.95 -20.83 18.42
N LYS A 186 9.78 -19.81 17.59
CA LYS A 186 8.94 -19.89 16.38
C LYS A 186 9.77 -20.29 15.16
N SER A 187 9.29 -21.26 14.39
CA SER A 187 9.85 -21.55 13.08
C SER A 187 9.66 -20.33 12.15
N ILE A 188 10.49 -20.22 11.11
CA ILE A 188 10.43 -19.14 10.13
C ILE A 188 9.02 -19.00 9.55
N ASP A 189 8.37 -20.10 9.17
CA ASP A 189 7.05 -20.07 8.57
C ASP A 189 5.96 -19.66 9.56
N SER A 190 6.01 -20.21 10.79
CA SER A 190 5.08 -19.81 11.85
C SER A 190 5.22 -18.33 12.21
N PHE A 191 6.46 -17.81 12.23
CA PHE A 191 6.70 -16.40 12.50
C PHE A 191 6.18 -15.51 11.35
N LYS A 192 6.47 -15.85 10.10
CA LYS A 192 5.95 -15.14 8.94
C LYS A 192 4.41 -15.10 8.90
N GLN A 193 3.76 -16.21 9.26
CA GLN A 193 2.29 -16.27 9.37
C GLN A 193 1.78 -15.33 10.47
N LEU A 194 2.43 -15.31 11.64
CA LEU A 194 2.10 -14.38 12.73
C LEU A 194 2.22 -12.93 12.26
N VAL A 195 3.36 -12.56 11.67
CA VAL A 195 3.60 -11.21 11.15
C VAL A 195 2.55 -10.85 10.12
N ARG A 196 2.26 -11.72 9.15
CA ARG A 196 1.24 -11.49 8.11
C ARG A 196 -0.14 -11.22 8.72
N ARG A 197 -0.56 -11.98 9.72
CA ARG A 197 -1.84 -11.78 10.40
C ARG A 197 -1.87 -10.44 11.13
N LYS A 198 -0.88 -10.17 11.99
CA LYS A 198 -0.78 -8.94 12.77
C LYS A 198 -0.67 -7.69 11.90
N THR A 199 0.06 -7.78 10.79
CA THR A 199 0.17 -6.72 9.80
C THR A 199 -1.19 -6.38 9.17
N LYS A 200 -1.98 -7.40 8.80
CA LYS A 200 -3.33 -7.19 8.26
C LYS A 200 -4.28 -6.59 9.28
N GLU A 201 -4.26 -7.09 10.51
CA GLU A 201 -5.05 -6.55 11.62
C GLU A 201 -4.72 -5.07 11.85
N TYR A 202 -3.45 -4.72 11.99
CA TYR A 202 -2.98 -3.34 12.17
C TYR A 202 -3.41 -2.41 11.02
N ALA A 203 -3.15 -2.81 9.78
CA ALA A 203 -3.52 -2.02 8.61
C ALA A 203 -5.04 -1.79 8.53
N PHE A 204 -5.82 -2.84 8.77
CA PHE A 204 -7.27 -2.76 8.72
C PHE A 204 -7.82 -1.75 9.72
N TYR A 205 -7.43 -1.82 10.99
CA TYR A 205 -7.88 -0.87 12.00
C TYR A 205 -7.38 0.54 11.74
N THR A 206 -6.14 0.70 11.31
CA THR A 206 -5.58 2.02 10.93
C THR A 206 -6.36 2.66 9.78
N PHE A 207 -6.74 1.87 8.76
CA PHE A 207 -7.53 2.39 7.64
C PHE A 207 -8.96 2.72 8.05
N LEU A 208 -9.60 1.93 8.92
CA LEU A 208 -10.94 2.24 9.42
C LEU A 208 -10.97 3.51 10.26
N GLU A 209 -9.98 3.71 11.13
CA GLU A 209 -9.86 4.93 11.93
C GLU A 209 -9.74 6.17 11.03
N LYS A 210 -8.90 6.12 10.02
CA LYS A 210 -8.75 7.21 9.05
C LYS A 210 -9.98 7.36 8.17
N GLN A 211 -10.63 6.26 7.77
CA GLN A 211 -11.88 6.28 6.99
C GLN A 211 -12.95 7.14 7.67
N ALA A 212 -13.09 7.05 8.99
CA ALA A 212 -14.09 7.79 9.77
C ALA A 212 -13.95 9.32 9.61
N SER A 213 -12.80 9.83 9.17
CA SER A 213 -12.58 11.25 8.88
C SER A 213 -13.04 11.68 7.48
N HIS A 214 -13.40 10.73 6.60
CA HIS A 214 -13.71 10.99 5.19
C HIS A 214 -15.19 10.79 4.87
N SER A 215 -15.95 11.89 4.71
CA SER A 215 -17.38 11.86 4.38
C SER A 215 -17.73 11.07 3.09
N LYS A 216 -16.77 10.91 2.18
CA LYS A 216 -16.95 10.10 0.96
C LYS A 216 -17.04 8.60 1.24
N LEU A 217 -16.56 8.15 2.39
CA LEU A 217 -16.49 6.74 2.77
C LEU A 217 -17.44 6.38 3.92
N ASP A 218 -18.24 7.32 4.43
CA ASP A 218 -19.10 7.16 5.62
C ASP A 218 -20.09 5.98 5.54
N ASN A 219 -20.56 5.66 4.34
CA ASN A 219 -21.59 4.63 4.13
C ASN A 219 -21.00 3.25 3.78
N ILE A 220 -19.67 3.10 3.86
CA ILE A 220 -19.02 1.86 3.49
C ILE A 220 -18.58 1.14 4.77
N CYS A 221 -19.12 -0.06 4.98
CA CYS A 221 -18.69 -0.94 6.08
C CYS A 221 -17.78 -2.03 5.53
N TYR A 222 -16.57 -2.11 6.09
CA TYR A 222 -15.64 -3.19 5.81
C TYR A 222 -15.55 -4.10 7.04
N THR A 223 -15.48 -5.41 6.82
CA THR A 223 -15.36 -6.42 7.89
C THR A 223 -13.95 -6.99 8.01
N GLU A 224 -13.19 -6.91 6.93
CA GLU A 224 -11.81 -7.41 6.86
C GLU A 224 -11.05 -6.74 5.70
N LEU A 225 -9.71 -6.79 5.77
CA LEU A 225 -8.84 -6.34 4.69
C LEU A 225 -8.71 -7.42 3.61
N LYS A 226 -9.59 -7.37 2.62
CA LYS A 226 -9.59 -8.27 1.44
C LYS A 226 -10.04 -7.53 0.19
N LEU A 227 -9.70 -8.08 -0.97
CA LEU A 227 -10.29 -7.63 -2.23
C LEU A 227 -11.82 -7.76 -2.13
N GLN A 228 -12.55 -6.68 -2.41
CA GLN A 228 -14.00 -6.70 -2.31
C GLN A 228 -14.62 -7.59 -3.39
N ASP A 229 -15.67 -8.33 -3.03
CA ASP A 229 -16.26 -9.38 -3.86
C ASP A 229 -16.71 -8.89 -5.25
N TYR A 230 -17.19 -7.64 -5.35
CA TYR A 230 -17.59 -7.07 -6.64
C TYR A 230 -16.40 -6.83 -7.58
N LEU A 231 -15.22 -6.50 -7.05
CA LEU A 231 -13.97 -6.34 -7.84
C LEU A 231 -13.48 -7.68 -8.38
N ASP A 232 -13.84 -8.79 -7.73
CA ASP A 232 -13.44 -10.13 -8.17
C ASP A 232 -14.43 -10.75 -9.17
N ASN A 233 -15.71 -10.42 -9.07
CA ASN A 233 -16.79 -11.12 -9.78
C ASN A 233 -17.35 -10.34 -10.98
N MET A 234 -17.07 -9.03 -11.08
CA MET A 234 -17.56 -8.18 -12.17
C MET A 234 -16.45 -7.94 -13.21
N SER A 235 -16.85 -7.51 -14.40
CA SER A 235 -15.88 -6.94 -15.34
C SER A 235 -15.27 -5.65 -14.78
N ALA A 236 -14.08 -5.28 -15.24
CA ALA A 236 -13.39 -4.12 -14.71
C ALA A 236 -14.21 -2.81 -14.84
N ASN A 237 -14.93 -2.63 -15.95
CA ASN A 237 -15.76 -1.45 -16.16
C ASN A 237 -16.97 -1.39 -15.20
N GLU A 238 -17.65 -2.51 -14.98
CA GLU A 238 -18.75 -2.60 -14.02
C GLU A 238 -18.25 -2.34 -12.60
N ALA A 239 -17.16 -3.00 -12.21
CA ALA A 239 -16.56 -2.84 -10.91
C ALA A 239 -16.07 -1.40 -10.64
N GLN A 240 -15.48 -0.73 -11.64
CA GLN A 240 -15.11 0.68 -11.55
C GLN A 240 -16.33 1.59 -11.37
N THR A 241 -17.44 1.27 -12.03
CA THR A 241 -18.71 1.98 -11.83
C THR A 241 -19.20 1.82 -10.39
N VAL A 242 -19.26 0.57 -9.88
CA VAL A 242 -19.64 0.30 -8.49
C VAL A 242 -18.72 1.01 -7.50
N PHE A 243 -17.39 0.97 -7.73
CA PHE A 243 -16.44 1.68 -6.90
C PHE A 243 -16.71 3.19 -6.86
N SER A 244 -16.98 3.79 -8.02
CA SER A 244 -17.32 5.22 -8.11
C SER A 244 -18.57 5.59 -7.33
N TYR A 245 -19.58 4.73 -7.34
CA TYR A 245 -20.78 4.90 -6.50
C TYR A 245 -20.46 4.77 -5.01
N ARG A 246 -19.74 3.74 -4.62
CA ARG A 246 -19.38 3.49 -3.20
C ARG A 246 -18.59 4.66 -2.60
N THR A 247 -17.64 5.21 -3.36
CA THR A 247 -16.75 6.31 -2.93
C THR A 247 -17.30 7.71 -3.20
N ARG A 248 -18.58 7.83 -3.59
CA ARG A 248 -19.23 9.10 -3.97
C ARG A 248 -18.47 9.88 -5.04
N MET A 249 -17.87 9.17 -5.99
CA MET A 249 -17.18 9.74 -7.13
C MET A 249 -17.97 9.65 -8.43
N ALA A 250 -19.14 9.00 -8.39
CA ALA A 250 -20.08 9.00 -9.51
C ALA A 250 -20.54 10.44 -9.82
N ASN A 251 -20.82 10.70 -11.10
CA ASN A 251 -21.09 12.06 -11.61
C ASN A 251 -22.50 12.55 -11.20
N PHE A 252 -22.74 12.63 -9.89
CA PHE A 252 -23.92 13.28 -9.30
C PHE A 252 -23.54 14.67 -8.79
N LYS A 253 -24.40 15.65 -8.99
CA LYS A 253 -24.14 17.03 -8.55
C LYS A 253 -23.95 17.15 -7.03
N GLU A 254 -24.58 16.27 -6.24
CA GLU A 254 -24.37 16.22 -4.79
C GLU A 254 -22.92 15.89 -4.40
N ASN A 255 -22.17 15.17 -5.25
CA ASN A 255 -20.80 14.79 -5.00
C ASN A 255 -19.81 15.93 -5.27
N TYR A 256 -20.25 16.99 -5.92
CA TYR A 256 -19.43 18.16 -6.27
C TYR A 256 -19.98 19.40 -5.54
N ARG A 257 -19.19 19.94 -4.61
CA ARG A 257 -19.53 21.20 -3.93
C ARG A 257 -19.43 22.37 -4.93
N GLY A 258 -20.53 22.65 -5.62
CA GLY A 258 -20.68 23.85 -6.44
C GLY A 258 -21.57 24.88 -5.75
N PRO A 259 -21.46 26.18 -6.10
CA PRO A 259 -22.33 27.24 -5.58
C PRO A 259 -23.71 27.14 -6.24
N GLY A 260 -24.60 26.26 -5.77
CA GLY A 260 -25.90 26.15 -6.45
C GLY A 260 -26.94 25.26 -5.77
N GLY A 261 -26.62 24.64 -4.64
CA GLY A 261 -27.57 23.75 -3.95
C GLY A 261 -28.00 22.51 -4.76
N PRO A 262 -28.95 21.72 -4.25
CA PRO A 262 -29.45 20.55 -4.94
C PRO A 262 -30.02 20.91 -6.33
N GLN A 263 -29.54 20.25 -7.37
CA GLN A 263 -30.00 20.45 -8.76
C GLN A 263 -31.03 19.37 -9.12
N PRO A 264 -32.01 19.68 -9.98
CA PRO A 264 -32.94 18.68 -10.45
C PRO A 264 -32.24 17.60 -11.29
N CYS A 265 -32.77 16.39 -11.25
CA CYS A 265 -32.29 15.28 -12.06
C CYS A 265 -32.35 15.63 -13.55
N PRO A 266 -31.23 15.50 -14.29
CA PRO A 266 -31.20 15.87 -15.70
C PRO A 266 -32.06 15.00 -16.61
N LEU A 267 -32.49 13.83 -16.11
CA LEU A 267 -33.38 12.91 -16.86
C LEU A 267 -34.86 13.21 -16.69
N CYS A 268 -35.31 13.38 -15.45
CA CYS A 268 -36.78 13.47 -15.19
C CYS A 268 -37.19 14.86 -14.67
N ASN A 269 -36.29 15.71 -14.23
CA ASN A 269 -36.56 17.00 -13.57
C ASN A 269 -37.52 16.96 -12.35
N LEU A 270 -37.91 15.77 -11.90
CA LEU A 270 -38.87 15.57 -10.79
C LEU A 270 -38.20 15.42 -9.43
N HIS A 271 -36.97 14.93 -9.40
CA HIS A 271 -36.20 14.69 -8.20
C HIS A 271 -34.85 15.41 -8.28
N PHE A 272 -34.18 15.54 -7.13
CA PHE A 272 -32.81 16.06 -7.10
C PHE A 272 -31.81 15.05 -7.67
N ASP A 273 -30.76 15.54 -8.28
CA ASP A 273 -29.66 14.73 -8.81
C ASP A 273 -28.74 14.27 -7.66
N THR A 274 -29.24 13.28 -6.92
CA THR A 274 -28.53 12.68 -5.77
C THR A 274 -28.30 11.19 -6.00
N GLN A 275 -27.23 10.67 -5.42
CA GLN A 275 -26.91 9.24 -5.54
C GLN A 275 -28.01 8.36 -4.96
N SER A 276 -28.62 8.77 -3.85
CA SER A 276 -29.70 8.05 -3.20
C SER A 276 -31.01 8.03 -4.02
N LEU A 277 -31.27 9.09 -4.80
CA LEU A 277 -32.48 9.22 -5.59
C LEU A 277 -32.36 8.74 -7.04
N SER A 278 -31.13 8.48 -7.52
CA SER A 278 -30.88 8.01 -8.89
C SER A 278 -31.64 6.73 -9.23
N PHE A 279 -31.70 5.78 -8.30
CA PHE A 279 -32.49 4.54 -8.47
C PHE A 279 -34.02 4.73 -8.35
N GLN A 280 -34.46 5.88 -7.87
CA GLN A 280 -35.90 6.22 -7.77
C GLN A 280 -36.41 6.97 -9.00
N CYS A 281 -35.51 7.43 -9.86
CA CYS A 281 -35.86 8.13 -11.09
C CYS A 281 -36.76 7.24 -11.97
N PRO A 282 -38.00 7.71 -12.37
CA PRO A 282 -38.92 6.92 -13.17
C PRO A 282 -38.33 6.45 -14.51
N LEU A 283 -37.46 7.29 -15.13
CA LEU A 283 -36.83 6.93 -16.40
C LEU A 283 -35.75 5.87 -16.23
N VAL A 284 -35.02 5.87 -15.10
CA VAL A 284 -34.05 4.80 -14.79
C VAL A 284 -34.79 3.50 -14.46
N LYS A 285 -35.85 3.54 -13.63
CA LYS A 285 -36.68 2.35 -13.28
C LYS A 285 -37.27 1.67 -14.48
N ASN A 286 -37.72 2.44 -15.46
CA ASN A 286 -38.34 1.89 -16.66
C ASN A 286 -37.33 1.21 -17.59
N ASN A 287 -36.11 1.72 -17.68
CA ASN A 287 -35.05 1.11 -18.48
C ASN A 287 -34.47 -0.17 -17.84
N VAL A 288 -34.34 -0.23 -16.51
CA VAL A 288 -33.84 -1.43 -15.80
C VAL A 288 -34.87 -2.59 -15.92
N LYS A 289 -36.15 -2.32 -16.09
CA LYS A 289 -37.17 -3.36 -16.32
C LYS A 289 -37.12 -3.96 -17.72
N LEU A 290 -36.51 -3.32 -18.69
CA LEU A 290 -36.45 -3.80 -20.07
C LEU A 290 -35.27 -4.78 -20.32
N GLU A 291 -34.25 -4.78 -19.48
CA GLU A 291 -33.09 -5.69 -19.59
C GLU A 291 -33.28 -7.02 -18.81
N GLY A 292 -34.34 -7.17 -18.07
CA GLY A 292 -34.71 -8.36 -17.26
C GLY A 292 -35.73 -9.27 -17.90
N LYS A 293 -35.89 -9.26 -19.25
CA LYS A 293 -36.77 -10.20 -19.98
C LYS A 293 -35.99 -11.05 -20.95
#